data_51784c5e400348e8cd420878bce1e570
#
_entry.id   51784c5e400348e8cd420878bce1e570
#
_cell.length_a   1.000
_cell.length_b   1.000
_cell.length_c   1.000
_cell.angle_alpha   90.00
_cell.angle_beta   90.00
_cell.angle_gamma   90.00
#
_symmetry.space_group_name_H-M   'P 1'
#
loop_
_entity.id
_entity.type
_entity.pdbx_description
1 polymer ?
#
loop_
_entity_poly.entity_id
_entity_poly.type
_entity_poly.pdbx_seq_one_letter_code
_entity_poly.pdbx_strand_id
1 'polypeptide(L)'
;MNAETVRDRDEEIVVVSGLPRSGTSLMMQMLDKGGIEAVSDGQRTPDVDNPRGYYEFEVVKKIKDDVSWIPETRGKVFKMVSQLLYDLPASETYRVVFMQRDFDEMLTSQEKMLARLGRPSAPRDEIKRAFTQHLDRLYAWLEKQPNMHVLFVRHHDLVAEPRAQSERINAFFGGRLDVDAMVDAVDPSLYRNRKAEAAG
;
A
#
# COMPACT_ATOMS: atom_id res chain seq x y z
N MET A 1 14.01 16.77 -20.49
CA MET A 1 13.07 15.65 -20.23
C MET A 1 12.54 15.22 -21.60
N ASN A 2 12.85 13.99 -22.02
CA ASN A 2 12.43 13.48 -23.34
C ASN A 2 10.92 13.18 -23.33
N ALA A 3 10.24 13.46 -24.44
CA ALA A 3 8.80 13.20 -24.61
C ALA A 3 8.44 11.69 -24.45
N GLU A 4 9.36 10.79 -24.71
CA GLU A 4 9.26 9.35 -24.45
C GLU A 4 9.11 9.04 -22.94
N THR A 5 9.87 9.75 -22.10
CA THR A 5 9.84 9.54 -20.62
C THR A 5 8.51 10.01 -20.01
N VAL A 6 7.79 10.93 -20.64
CA VAL A 6 6.49 11.42 -20.16
C VAL A 6 5.37 10.47 -20.57
N ARG A 7 5.39 9.99 -21.83
CA ARG A 7 4.38 9.02 -22.32
C ARG A 7 4.41 7.68 -21.56
N ASP A 8 5.59 7.16 -21.24
CA ASP A 8 5.76 5.93 -20.46
C ASP A 8 5.15 6.04 -19.04
N ARG A 9 5.16 7.23 -18.46
CA ARG A 9 4.68 7.47 -17.08
C ARG A 9 3.17 7.52 -16.94
N ASP A 10 2.49 8.02 -17.96
CA ASP A 10 1.02 8.09 -17.98
C ASP A 10 0.40 6.74 -18.36
N GLU A 11 1.21 5.79 -18.83
CA GLU A 11 0.81 4.43 -19.14
C GLU A 11 1.05 3.46 -17.98
N GLU A 12 1.96 3.78 -17.04
CA GLU A 12 2.20 2.93 -15.86
C GLU A 12 1.04 3.01 -14.85
N ILE A 13 0.70 1.87 -14.28
CA ILE A 13 -0.31 1.77 -13.23
C ILE A 13 0.40 1.76 -11.87
N VAL A 14 -0.06 2.62 -10.94
CA VAL A 14 0.51 2.66 -9.60
C VAL A 14 -0.34 1.82 -8.64
N VAL A 15 0.33 0.89 -7.95
CA VAL A 15 -0.34 -0.01 -7.00
C VAL A 15 0.27 0.16 -5.61
N VAL A 16 -0.56 0.49 -4.62
CA VAL A 16 -0.18 0.39 -3.21
C VAL A 16 -0.61 -0.97 -2.68
N SER A 17 0.35 -1.76 -2.21
CA SER A 17 0.06 -3.11 -1.73
C SER A 17 0.75 -3.40 -0.39
N GLY A 18 0.41 -4.54 0.19
CA GLY A 18 0.92 -5.03 1.46
C GLY A 18 -0.08 -5.97 2.15
N LEU A 19 0.30 -6.45 3.32
CA LEU A 19 -0.62 -7.21 4.17
C LEU A 19 -1.69 -6.28 4.76
N PRO A 20 -2.84 -6.80 5.18
CA PRO A 20 -3.83 -6.02 5.91
C PRO A 20 -3.21 -5.29 7.11
N ARG A 21 -3.55 -4.02 7.33
CA ARG A 21 -3.04 -3.17 8.43
C ARG A 21 -1.56 -2.79 8.33
N SER A 22 -0.94 -2.92 7.18
CA SER A 22 0.46 -2.52 6.95
C SER A 22 0.67 -1.02 6.70
N GLY A 23 -0.41 -0.21 6.61
CA GLY A 23 -0.32 1.23 6.37
C GLY A 23 -0.59 1.65 4.93
N THR A 24 -1.19 0.78 4.12
CA THR A 24 -1.53 1.08 2.71
C THR A 24 -2.41 2.32 2.54
N SER A 25 -3.35 2.60 3.46
CA SER A 25 -4.19 3.81 3.37
C SER A 25 -3.39 5.10 3.58
N LEU A 26 -2.37 5.10 4.45
CA LEU A 26 -1.47 6.24 4.60
C LEU A 26 -0.70 6.48 3.30
N MET A 27 -0.16 5.41 2.71
CA MET A 27 0.57 5.51 1.44
C MET A 27 -0.33 6.03 0.31
N MET A 28 -1.58 5.59 0.23
CA MET A 28 -2.56 6.14 -0.72
C MET A 28 -2.74 7.65 -0.55
N GLN A 29 -2.90 8.12 0.70
CA GLN A 29 -3.03 9.56 0.99
C GLN A 29 -1.78 10.36 0.57
N MET A 30 -0.60 9.80 0.83
CA MET A 30 0.66 10.45 0.46
C MET A 30 0.79 10.57 -1.06
N LEU A 31 0.50 9.52 -1.80
CA LEU A 31 0.60 9.53 -3.26
C LEU A 31 -0.46 10.44 -3.90
N ASP A 32 -1.69 10.43 -3.39
CA ASP A 32 -2.77 11.28 -3.82
C ASP A 32 -2.44 12.76 -3.62
N LYS A 33 -2.00 13.14 -2.41
CA LYS A 33 -1.52 14.50 -2.13
C LYS A 33 -0.26 14.86 -2.89
N GLY A 34 0.60 13.90 -3.15
CA GLY A 34 1.80 14.05 -3.95
C GLY A 34 1.55 14.21 -5.45
N GLY A 35 0.29 14.13 -5.90
CA GLY A 35 -0.09 14.42 -7.28
C GLY A 35 -0.38 13.19 -8.17
N ILE A 36 -0.55 12.00 -7.60
CA ILE A 36 -1.05 10.83 -8.33
C ILE A 36 -2.52 10.62 -7.97
N GLU A 37 -3.43 10.79 -8.93
CA GLU A 37 -4.87 10.62 -8.72
C GLU A 37 -5.20 9.24 -8.11
N ALA A 38 -5.84 9.22 -6.95
CA ALA A 38 -6.24 7.99 -6.31
C ALA A 38 -7.59 7.48 -6.82
N VAL A 39 -7.64 6.22 -7.25
CA VAL A 39 -8.88 5.55 -7.61
C VAL A 39 -9.52 4.97 -6.35
N SER A 40 -10.75 5.38 -6.07
CA SER A 40 -11.55 4.94 -4.93
C SER A 40 -13.03 5.05 -5.29
N ASP A 41 -13.84 4.10 -4.81
CA ASP A 41 -15.30 4.15 -5.01
C ASP A 41 -16.05 4.91 -3.89
N GLY A 42 -15.34 5.32 -2.84
CA GLY A 42 -15.91 6.08 -1.72
C GLY A 42 -16.94 5.32 -0.88
N GLN A 43 -17.14 4.03 -1.11
CA GLN A 43 -18.20 3.25 -0.43
C GLN A 43 -17.93 3.04 1.06
N ARG A 44 -16.65 2.96 1.45
CA ARG A 44 -16.30 2.80 2.86
C ARG A 44 -15.99 4.14 3.51
N THR A 45 -16.88 4.56 4.39
CA THR A 45 -16.72 5.80 5.16
C THR A 45 -15.55 5.72 6.15
N PRO A 46 -14.87 6.85 6.44
CA PRO A 46 -13.90 6.93 7.53
C PRO A 46 -14.47 6.46 8.86
N ASP A 47 -13.65 5.81 9.67
CA ASP A 47 -13.99 5.38 11.02
C ASP A 47 -12.80 5.55 11.97
N VAL A 48 -12.96 5.11 13.24
CA VAL A 48 -11.90 5.21 14.27
C VAL A 48 -10.63 4.42 13.91
N ASP A 49 -10.72 3.43 13.02
CA ASP A 49 -9.58 2.63 12.56
C ASP A 49 -8.81 3.29 11.43
N ASN A 50 -9.50 4.12 10.66
CA ASN A 50 -8.92 4.92 9.59
C ASN A 50 -9.72 6.23 9.39
N PRO A 51 -9.47 7.25 10.22
CA PRO A 51 -10.26 8.49 10.23
C PRO A 51 -10.07 9.34 8.95
N ARG A 52 -9.06 9.05 8.15
CA ARG A 52 -8.77 9.76 6.88
C ARG A 52 -9.28 9.02 5.64
N GLY A 53 -10.04 7.93 5.83
CA GLY A 53 -10.62 7.15 4.74
C GLY A 53 -9.77 5.96 4.30
N TYR A 54 -10.42 5.06 3.59
CA TYR A 54 -9.86 3.74 3.29
C TYR A 54 -9.31 3.62 1.87
N TYR A 55 -9.68 4.51 0.93
CA TYR A 55 -9.30 4.39 -0.48
C TYR A 55 -9.60 2.99 -1.04
N GLU A 56 -10.74 2.42 -0.68
CA GLU A 56 -11.14 1.12 -1.21
C GLU A 56 -11.70 1.28 -2.63
N PHE A 57 -11.42 0.29 -3.46
CA PHE A 57 -11.89 0.15 -4.82
C PHE A 57 -12.39 -1.28 -4.98
N GLU A 58 -13.71 -1.47 -4.86
CA GLU A 58 -14.34 -2.79 -4.70
C GLU A 58 -14.11 -3.75 -5.86
N VAL A 59 -13.95 -3.21 -7.09
CA VAL A 59 -13.70 -4.05 -8.27
C VAL A 59 -12.39 -4.83 -8.16
N VAL A 60 -11.40 -4.33 -7.40
CA VAL A 60 -10.13 -5.03 -7.15
C VAL A 60 -10.37 -6.43 -6.55
N LYS A 61 -11.41 -6.61 -5.74
CA LYS A 61 -11.74 -7.90 -5.13
C LYS A 61 -12.19 -8.95 -6.15
N LYS A 62 -12.60 -8.50 -7.35
CA LYS A 62 -13.07 -9.35 -8.46
C LYS A 62 -12.02 -9.54 -9.55
N ILE A 63 -10.77 -9.13 -9.32
CA ILE A 63 -9.70 -9.14 -10.32
C ILE A 63 -9.47 -10.52 -10.97
N LYS A 64 -9.79 -11.60 -10.26
CA LYS A 64 -9.71 -12.97 -10.80
C LYS A 64 -10.74 -13.26 -11.90
N ASP A 65 -11.86 -12.55 -11.85
CA ASP A 65 -12.98 -12.76 -12.75
C ASP A 65 -13.07 -11.69 -13.82
N ASP A 66 -12.61 -10.45 -13.50
CA ASP A 66 -12.70 -9.31 -14.39
C ASP A 66 -11.49 -8.36 -14.20
N VAL A 67 -10.75 -8.15 -15.28
CA VAL A 67 -9.60 -7.25 -15.38
C VAL A 67 -9.85 -6.08 -16.33
N SER A 68 -11.06 -5.92 -16.87
CA SER A 68 -11.40 -4.92 -17.90
C SER A 68 -11.22 -3.47 -17.42
N TRP A 69 -11.27 -3.25 -16.12
CA TRP A 69 -11.10 -1.95 -15.47
C TRP A 69 -9.62 -1.50 -15.34
N ILE A 70 -8.67 -2.43 -15.46
CA ILE A 70 -7.23 -2.16 -15.23
C ILE A 70 -6.70 -1.04 -16.16
N PRO A 71 -6.94 -1.05 -17.48
CA PRO A 71 -6.44 0.01 -18.36
C PRO A 71 -6.92 1.43 -18.00
N GLU A 72 -8.08 1.57 -17.35
CA GLU A 72 -8.65 2.85 -16.92
C GLU A 72 -7.92 3.45 -15.70
N THR A 73 -7.04 2.65 -15.06
CA THR A 73 -6.22 3.06 -13.91
C THR A 73 -4.81 3.49 -14.29
N ARG A 74 -4.46 3.54 -15.58
CA ARG A 74 -3.17 4.05 -16.04
C ARG A 74 -2.98 5.50 -15.59
N GLY A 75 -1.78 5.83 -15.13
CA GLY A 75 -1.44 7.14 -14.56
C GLY A 75 -2.01 7.39 -13.16
N LYS A 76 -2.82 6.48 -12.62
CA LYS A 76 -3.49 6.60 -11.33
C LYS A 76 -2.98 5.57 -10.33
N VAL A 77 -3.35 5.76 -9.05
CA VAL A 77 -3.01 4.83 -7.98
C VAL A 77 -4.26 4.17 -7.39
N PHE A 78 -4.20 2.87 -7.22
CA PHE A 78 -5.18 2.13 -6.40
C PHE A 78 -4.47 1.19 -5.41
N LYS A 79 -5.21 0.75 -4.39
CA LYS A 79 -4.65 -0.20 -3.43
C LYS A 79 -5.27 -1.58 -3.57
N MET A 80 -4.44 -2.59 -3.30
CA MET A 80 -4.89 -3.98 -3.21
C MET A 80 -4.10 -4.75 -2.14
N VAL A 81 -4.71 -5.77 -1.58
CA VAL A 81 -4.00 -6.68 -0.67
C VAL A 81 -2.99 -7.52 -1.45
N SER A 82 -1.89 -7.87 -0.80
CA SER A 82 -0.74 -8.53 -1.44
C SER A 82 -1.07 -9.88 -2.11
N GLN A 83 -2.10 -10.58 -1.65
CA GLN A 83 -2.56 -11.84 -2.24
C GLN A 83 -3.10 -11.68 -3.66
N LEU A 84 -3.58 -10.50 -4.03
CA LEU A 84 -4.16 -10.24 -5.35
C LEU A 84 -3.13 -9.76 -6.38
N LEU A 85 -1.88 -9.50 -5.98
CA LEU A 85 -0.83 -9.08 -6.93
C LEU A 85 -0.57 -10.13 -8.02
N TYR A 86 -0.76 -11.41 -7.72
CA TYR A 86 -0.61 -12.51 -8.67
C TYR A 86 -1.61 -12.47 -9.84
N ASP A 87 -2.73 -11.77 -9.64
CA ASP A 87 -3.84 -11.72 -10.60
C ASP A 87 -3.75 -10.49 -11.52
N LEU A 88 -2.73 -9.62 -11.35
CA LEU A 88 -2.50 -8.47 -12.21
C LEU A 88 -2.06 -8.91 -13.63
N PRO A 89 -2.68 -8.39 -14.70
CA PRO A 89 -2.33 -8.74 -16.08
C PRO A 89 -0.87 -8.44 -16.42
N ALA A 90 -0.17 -9.38 -17.07
CA ALA A 90 1.19 -9.19 -17.53
C ALA A 90 1.31 -8.21 -18.72
N SER A 91 0.18 -7.81 -19.31
CA SER A 91 0.13 -6.85 -20.42
C SER A 91 0.32 -5.39 -20.00
N GLU A 92 0.26 -5.10 -18.70
CA GLU A 92 0.42 -3.76 -18.14
C GLU A 92 1.74 -3.63 -17.38
N THR A 93 2.22 -2.40 -17.22
CA THR A 93 3.40 -2.07 -16.42
C THR A 93 2.99 -1.45 -15.10
N TYR A 94 3.58 -1.91 -14.00
CA TYR A 94 3.19 -1.49 -12.66
C TYR A 94 4.35 -0.90 -11.88
N ARG A 95 4.07 0.21 -11.16
CA ARG A 95 4.90 0.69 -10.05
C ARG A 95 4.22 0.31 -8.73
N VAL A 96 4.81 -0.62 -8.02
CA VAL A 96 4.23 -1.15 -6.77
C VAL A 96 4.95 -0.54 -5.58
N VAL A 97 4.22 0.21 -4.74
CA VAL A 97 4.72 0.61 -3.42
C VAL A 97 4.21 -0.42 -2.41
N PHE A 98 5.11 -1.28 -1.95
CA PHE A 98 4.78 -2.38 -1.06
C PHE A 98 5.04 -2.00 0.40
N MET A 99 3.97 -1.88 1.17
CA MET A 99 4.02 -1.51 2.59
C MET A 99 4.39 -2.70 3.46
N GLN A 100 5.42 -2.52 4.28
CA GLN A 100 5.88 -3.49 5.28
C GLN A 100 5.63 -2.93 6.68
N ARG A 101 5.24 -3.80 7.60
CA ARG A 101 5.04 -3.47 9.00
C ARG A 101 5.35 -4.67 9.90
N ASP A 102 5.76 -4.41 11.14
CA ASP A 102 5.94 -5.44 12.15
C ASP A 102 4.66 -6.27 12.34
N PHE A 103 4.79 -7.60 12.39
CA PHE A 103 3.65 -8.49 12.50
C PHE A 103 2.86 -8.30 13.80
N ASP A 104 3.54 -8.05 14.91
CA ASP A 104 2.86 -7.88 16.20
C ASP A 104 2.03 -6.60 16.22
N GLU A 105 2.53 -5.52 15.61
CA GLU A 105 1.77 -4.29 15.45
C GLU A 105 0.55 -4.47 14.54
N MET A 106 0.72 -5.18 13.42
CA MET A 106 -0.35 -5.47 12.48
C MET A 106 -1.44 -6.32 13.15
N LEU A 107 -1.05 -7.41 13.82
CA LEU A 107 -1.99 -8.31 14.47
C LEU A 107 -2.72 -7.62 15.62
N THR A 108 -2.01 -6.81 16.42
CA THR A 108 -2.65 -6.00 17.47
C THR A 108 -3.69 -5.05 16.88
N SER A 109 -3.38 -4.39 15.75
CA SER A 109 -4.32 -3.52 15.06
C SER A 109 -5.52 -4.28 14.51
N GLN A 110 -5.29 -5.48 13.97
CA GLN A 110 -6.34 -6.34 13.41
C GLN A 110 -7.26 -6.88 14.50
N GLU A 111 -6.72 -7.35 15.61
CA GLU A 111 -7.48 -7.85 16.74
C GLU A 111 -8.41 -6.77 17.34
N LYS A 112 -7.89 -5.54 17.52
CA LYS A 112 -8.70 -4.41 17.97
C LYS A 112 -9.85 -4.11 17.02
N MET A 113 -9.61 -4.18 15.71
CA MET A 113 -10.65 -3.99 14.71
C MET A 113 -11.68 -5.11 14.76
N LEU A 114 -11.24 -6.38 14.79
CA LEU A 114 -12.14 -7.54 14.85
C LEU A 114 -12.99 -7.54 16.12
N ALA A 115 -12.40 -7.21 17.28
CA ALA A 115 -13.13 -7.10 18.54
C ALA A 115 -14.25 -6.07 18.47
N ARG A 116 -14.01 -4.89 17.85
CA ARG A 116 -15.06 -3.88 17.63
C ARG A 116 -16.17 -4.36 16.71
N LEU A 117 -15.83 -5.22 15.75
CA LEU A 117 -16.81 -5.80 14.83
C LEU A 117 -17.50 -7.07 15.40
N GLY A 118 -17.18 -7.46 16.64
CA GLY A 118 -17.71 -8.67 17.25
C GLY A 118 -17.26 -9.96 16.56
N ARG A 119 -16.12 -9.94 15.86
CA ARG A 119 -15.57 -11.08 15.10
C ARG A 119 -14.39 -11.71 15.84
N PRO A 120 -14.30 -13.05 15.86
CA PRO A 120 -13.14 -13.74 16.44
C PRO A 120 -11.88 -13.51 15.60
N SER A 121 -10.70 -13.53 16.26
CA SER A 121 -9.40 -13.59 15.62
C SER A 121 -8.87 -15.02 15.66
N ALA A 122 -8.19 -15.45 14.60
CA ALA A 122 -7.42 -16.69 14.64
C ALA A 122 -6.17 -16.54 15.53
N PRO A 123 -5.56 -17.65 15.99
CA PRO A 123 -4.33 -17.63 16.80
C PRO A 123 -3.21 -16.87 16.08
N ARG A 124 -2.52 -16.00 16.82
CA ARG A 124 -1.45 -15.12 16.25
C ARG A 124 -0.36 -15.92 15.53
N ASP A 125 0.08 -17.03 16.09
CA ASP A 125 1.17 -17.83 15.51
C ASP A 125 0.76 -18.48 14.18
N GLU A 126 -0.51 -18.82 14.02
CA GLU A 126 -1.03 -19.34 12.75
C GLU A 126 -1.03 -18.25 11.69
N ILE A 127 -1.52 -17.04 12.04
CA ILE A 127 -1.53 -15.90 11.13
C ILE A 127 -0.10 -15.51 10.75
N LYS A 128 0.82 -15.44 11.72
CA LYS A 128 2.24 -15.13 11.46
C LYS A 128 2.86 -16.12 10.48
N ARG A 129 2.67 -17.42 10.71
CA ARG A 129 3.18 -18.47 9.80
C ARG A 129 2.61 -18.33 8.40
N ALA A 130 1.29 -18.12 8.29
CA ALA A 130 0.64 -17.94 7.01
C ALA A 130 1.14 -16.70 6.27
N PHE A 131 1.31 -15.57 6.97
CA PHE A 131 1.83 -14.34 6.39
C PHE A 131 3.29 -14.46 5.97
N THR A 132 4.15 -15.09 6.80
CA THR A 132 5.55 -15.34 6.45
C THR A 132 5.65 -16.17 5.19
N GLN A 133 4.96 -17.33 5.14
CA GLN A 133 4.95 -18.20 3.95
C GLN A 133 4.38 -17.50 2.70
N HIS A 134 3.38 -16.63 2.89
CA HIS A 134 2.85 -15.84 1.78
C HIS A 134 3.88 -14.84 1.26
N LEU A 135 4.51 -14.06 2.15
CA LEU A 135 5.49 -13.05 1.76
C LEU A 135 6.74 -13.67 1.12
N ASP A 136 7.24 -14.79 1.64
CA ASP A 136 8.40 -15.50 1.04
C ASP A 136 8.10 -15.89 -0.41
N ARG A 137 6.92 -16.47 -0.66
CA ARG A 137 6.49 -16.83 -2.01
C ARG A 137 6.25 -15.62 -2.90
N LEU A 138 5.63 -14.57 -2.35
CA LEU A 138 5.33 -13.36 -3.09
C LEU A 138 6.61 -12.64 -3.52
N TYR A 139 7.58 -12.47 -2.62
CA TYR A 139 8.83 -11.78 -2.94
C TYR A 139 9.62 -12.54 -4.02
N ALA A 140 9.73 -13.86 -3.89
CA ALA A 140 10.37 -14.68 -4.92
C ALA A 140 9.62 -14.66 -6.27
N TRP A 141 8.31 -14.40 -6.26
CA TRP A 141 7.52 -14.23 -7.48
C TRP A 141 7.71 -12.83 -8.08
N LEU A 142 7.67 -11.76 -7.26
CA LEU A 142 7.86 -10.38 -7.71
C LEU A 142 9.22 -10.16 -8.40
N GLU A 143 10.28 -10.79 -7.91
CA GLU A 143 11.62 -10.74 -8.53
C GLU A 143 11.64 -11.24 -9.97
N LYS A 144 10.66 -12.05 -10.37
CA LYS A 144 10.55 -12.64 -11.70
C LYS A 144 9.59 -11.90 -12.64
N GLN A 145 8.96 -10.81 -12.15
CA GLN A 145 8.00 -10.04 -12.95
C GLN A 145 8.68 -8.86 -13.61
N PRO A 146 8.98 -8.91 -14.93
CA PRO A 146 9.68 -7.83 -15.62
C PRO A 146 8.84 -6.55 -15.75
N ASN A 147 7.53 -6.67 -15.64
CA ASN A 147 6.56 -5.59 -15.74
C ASN A 147 6.18 -4.96 -14.39
N MET A 148 6.83 -5.37 -13.29
CA MET A 148 6.56 -4.85 -11.95
C MET A 148 7.82 -4.22 -11.34
N HIS A 149 7.82 -2.91 -11.18
CA HIS A 149 8.84 -2.19 -10.44
C HIS A 149 8.37 -2.02 -8.99
N VAL A 150 9.12 -2.57 -8.02
CA VAL A 150 8.66 -2.63 -6.62
C VAL A 150 9.55 -1.79 -5.71
N LEU A 151 8.93 -0.91 -4.93
CA LEU A 151 9.54 -0.19 -3.82
C LEU A 151 8.98 -0.70 -2.49
N PHE A 152 9.83 -1.28 -1.65
CA PHE A 152 9.45 -1.67 -0.29
C PHE A 152 9.58 -0.48 0.66
N VAL A 153 8.50 -0.18 1.41
CA VAL A 153 8.46 0.91 2.38
C VAL A 153 8.02 0.39 3.74
N ARG A 154 8.86 0.59 4.77
CA ARG A 154 8.51 0.23 6.14
C ARG A 154 7.64 1.33 6.77
N HIS A 155 6.50 0.93 7.32
CA HIS A 155 5.58 1.86 7.98
C HIS A 155 6.24 2.62 9.14
N HIS A 156 7.09 1.94 9.93
CA HIS A 156 7.84 2.57 11.02
C HIS A 156 8.72 3.71 10.51
N ASP A 157 9.56 3.42 9.49
CA ASP A 157 10.49 4.42 8.93
C ASP A 157 9.74 5.60 8.31
N LEU A 158 8.60 5.30 7.66
CA LEU A 158 7.73 6.33 7.06
C LEU A 158 7.20 7.33 8.09
N VAL A 159 6.83 6.85 9.28
CA VAL A 159 6.32 7.71 10.35
C VAL A 159 7.44 8.38 11.13
N ALA A 160 8.60 7.72 11.29
CA ALA A 160 9.75 8.27 12.00
C ALA A 160 10.48 9.35 11.19
N GLU A 161 10.62 9.14 9.89
CA GLU A 161 11.38 9.98 8.96
C GLU A 161 10.56 10.35 7.71
N PRO A 162 9.42 11.04 7.85
CA PRO A 162 8.47 11.22 6.74
C PRO A 162 9.10 11.93 5.55
N ARG A 163 9.98 12.91 5.75
CA ARG A 163 10.64 13.61 4.65
C ARG A 163 11.59 12.70 3.87
N ALA A 164 12.49 12.02 4.57
CA ALA A 164 13.46 11.13 3.91
C ALA A 164 12.76 10.02 3.12
N GLN A 165 11.69 9.45 3.68
CA GLN A 165 10.90 8.44 2.98
C GLN A 165 10.10 9.02 1.81
N SER A 166 9.53 10.22 1.94
CA SER A 166 8.85 10.90 0.83
C SER A 166 9.81 11.22 -0.33
N GLU A 167 11.03 11.67 -0.04
CA GLU A 167 12.07 11.89 -1.06
C GLU A 167 12.46 10.59 -1.76
N ARG A 168 12.62 9.49 -1.01
CA ARG A 168 12.90 8.15 -1.56
C ARG A 168 11.77 7.65 -2.46
N ILE A 169 10.52 7.84 -2.05
CA ILE A 169 9.35 7.52 -2.86
C ILE A 169 9.30 8.42 -4.09
N ASN A 170 9.52 9.72 -3.95
CA ASN A 170 9.56 10.65 -5.08
C ASN A 170 10.64 10.26 -6.11
N ALA A 171 11.83 9.85 -5.66
CA ALA A 171 12.89 9.34 -6.54
C ALA A 171 12.44 8.10 -7.32
N PHE A 172 11.72 7.17 -6.69
CA PHE A 172 11.13 6.00 -7.35
C PHE A 172 10.13 6.39 -8.44
N PHE A 173 9.41 7.51 -8.28
CA PHE A 173 8.51 8.07 -9.29
C PHE A 173 9.20 9.08 -10.23
N GLY A 174 10.54 9.14 -10.26
CA GLY A 174 11.31 10.01 -11.15
C GLY A 174 11.26 11.49 -10.79
N GLY A 175 11.03 11.85 -9.52
CA GLY A 175 11.10 13.21 -9.00
C GLY A 175 9.88 14.08 -9.30
N ARG A 176 8.72 13.49 -9.62
CA ARG A 176 7.52 14.24 -10.06
C ARG A 176 6.50 14.55 -8.96
N LEU A 177 6.72 14.03 -7.74
CA LEU A 177 5.76 14.16 -6.65
C LEU A 177 6.04 15.41 -5.80
N ASP A 178 4.99 15.99 -5.25
CA ASP A 178 5.07 17.03 -4.23
C ASP A 178 5.45 16.41 -2.87
N VAL A 179 6.75 16.49 -2.53
CA VAL A 179 7.29 15.92 -1.31
C VAL A 179 6.72 16.60 -0.07
N ASP A 180 6.49 17.91 -0.10
CA ASP A 180 5.95 18.65 1.05
C ASP A 180 4.51 18.22 1.34
N ALA A 181 3.68 18.11 0.31
CA ALA A 181 2.31 17.60 0.43
C ALA A 181 2.26 16.14 0.92
N MET A 182 3.23 15.31 0.51
CA MET A 182 3.35 13.94 1.02
C MET A 182 3.69 13.91 2.51
N VAL A 183 4.63 14.74 2.96
CA VAL A 183 5.02 14.85 4.38
C VAL A 183 3.83 15.29 5.23
N ASP A 184 3.06 16.27 4.78
CA ASP A 184 1.88 16.79 5.48
C ASP A 184 0.75 15.74 5.60
N ALA A 185 0.77 14.71 4.76
CA ALA A 185 -0.15 13.58 4.89
C ALA A 185 0.16 12.69 6.09
N VAL A 186 1.41 12.67 6.57
CA VAL A 186 1.84 11.81 7.67
C VAL A 186 1.45 12.43 9.00
N ASP A 187 0.61 11.75 9.77
CA ASP A 187 0.19 12.13 11.12
C ASP A 187 0.71 11.09 12.13
N PRO A 188 1.77 11.40 12.87
CA PRO A 188 2.34 10.47 13.85
C PRO A 188 1.37 10.06 14.96
N SER A 189 0.34 10.86 15.25
CA SER A 189 -0.67 10.57 16.28
C SER A 189 -1.54 9.36 15.91
N LEU A 190 -1.65 9.04 14.62
CA LEU A 190 -2.38 7.89 14.11
C LEU A 190 -1.59 6.57 14.20
N TYR A 191 -0.29 6.62 14.54
CA TYR A 191 0.53 5.43 14.81
C TYR A 191 0.30 4.92 16.24
N ARG A 192 -0.86 4.31 16.47
CA ARG A 192 -1.37 3.95 17.82
C ARG A 192 -0.90 2.60 18.35
N ASN A 193 -0.40 1.72 17.50
CA ASN A 193 -0.01 0.35 17.85
C ASN A 193 1.51 0.17 17.64
N ARG A 194 2.31 0.96 18.37
CA ARG A 194 3.77 0.85 18.37
C ARG A 194 4.20 -0.34 19.21
N LYS A 195 5.20 -1.07 18.75
CA LYS A 195 5.96 -1.97 19.61
C LYS A 195 6.67 -1.11 20.65
N ALA A 196 6.55 -1.43 21.94
CA ALA A 196 7.35 -0.78 22.95
C ALA A 196 8.83 -0.95 22.56
N GLU A 197 9.55 0.16 22.40
CA GLU A 197 11.01 0.08 22.25
C GLU A 197 11.52 -0.68 23.45
N ALA A 198 12.21 -1.79 23.22
CA ALA A 198 12.91 -2.50 24.28
C ALA A 198 13.92 -1.49 24.84
N ALA A 199 13.68 -1.06 26.10
CA ALA A 199 14.63 -0.22 26.82
C ALA A 199 15.96 -0.95 26.84
N GLY A 200 16.94 -0.45 26.07
CA GLY A 200 18.32 -0.92 26.05
C GLY A 200 19.05 -0.49 27.32
#